data_2ca02e1a98749f06f865c9c56afe221d
#
_entry.id   2ca02e1a98749f06f865c9c56afe221d
#
_cell.length_a   1.000
_cell.length_b   1.000
_cell.length_c   1.000
_cell.angle_alpha   90.00
_cell.angle_beta   90.00
_cell.angle_gamma   90.00
#
_symmetry.space_group_name_H-M   'P 1'
#
loop_
_entity.id
_entity.type
_entity.pdbx_description
1 polymer ?
#
loop_
_entity_poly.entity_id
_entity_poly.type
_entity_poly.pdbx_seq_one_letter_code
_entity_poly.pdbx_strand_id
1 'polypeptide(L)'
;MALAIASLSSAQTVDQLTPHNVKVEQVEYKGKRAIKIVQEGLAPNGENYAIIKGTTFNNGEIEVELAGQPGGGNNAGSPGFIGIAFRIRDGQFEYIYLRPANGRADDQVRRNHSTQYSAHPNFSFAVSRAQAPEKYESYVDLELGAWTRYRITVEGTKARLYVHGAAQPCLIVNDLKLGDSSGGVALWIGPGTEGYFSGLQIRDAK
;
A
#
# COMPACT_ATOMS: atom_id res chain seq x y z
N MET A 1 30.98 8.49 -21.32
CA MET A 1 30.81 8.61 -19.87
C MET A 1 29.39 9.11 -19.61
N ALA A 2 28.49 8.23 -19.17
CA ALA A 2 27.13 8.61 -18.80
C ALA A 2 27.15 9.00 -17.32
N LEU A 3 26.88 10.26 -17.01
CA LEU A 3 26.67 10.73 -15.64
C LEU A 3 25.34 10.13 -15.14
N ALA A 4 25.42 9.19 -14.23
CA ALA A 4 24.25 8.76 -13.47
C ALA A 4 23.87 9.91 -12.52
N ILE A 5 22.79 10.62 -12.82
CA ILE A 5 22.15 11.56 -11.90
C ILE A 5 21.50 10.72 -10.83
N ALA A 6 22.14 10.57 -9.68
CA ALA A 6 21.52 10.03 -8.49
C ALA A 6 20.46 11.06 -8.03
N SER A 7 19.20 10.81 -8.31
CA SER A 7 18.11 11.54 -7.70
C SER A 7 18.15 11.25 -6.20
N LEU A 8 18.54 12.22 -5.40
CA LEU A 8 18.42 12.21 -3.95
C LEU A 8 16.90 12.13 -3.65
N SER A 9 16.40 10.94 -3.37
CA SER A 9 15.07 10.77 -2.80
C SER A 9 15.09 11.44 -1.42
N SER A 10 14.47 12.61 -1.30
CA SER A 10 14.27 13.23 0.01
C SER A 10 13.33 12.33 0.81
N ALA A 11 13.76 11.91 2.01
CA ALA A 11 12.89 11.15 2.90
C ALA A 11 11.63 11.97 3.18
N GLN A 12 10.45 11.37 3.04
CA GLN A 12 9.19 11.97 3.45
C GLN A 12 9.28 12.42 4.91
N THR A 13 8.70 13.58 5.19
CA THR A 13 8.59 14.13 6.54
C THR A 13 7.11 14.21 6.94
N VAL A 14 6.84 14.23 8.24
CA VAL A 14 5.46 14.23 8.77
C VAL A 14 4.65 15.44 8.29
N ASP A 15 5.30 16.60 8.14
CA ASP A 15 4.68 17.84 7.66
C ASP A 15 4.19 17.77 6.20
N GLN A 16 4.71 16.83 5.42
CA GLN A 16 4.25 16.55 4.05
C GLN A 16 3.01 15.66 3.99
N LEU A 17 2.49 15.23 5.14
CA LEU A 17 1.36 14.30 5.23
C LEU A 17 0.12 14.97 5.83
N THR A 18 -1.05 14.54 5.37
CA THR A 18 -2.34 14.85 5.98
C THR A 18 -2.95 13.54 6.51
N PRO A 19 -2.95 13.33 7.84
CA PRO A 19 -3.52 12.13 8.45
C PRO A 19 -5.04 12.07 8.28
N HIS A 20 -5.56 10.85 8.06
CA HIS A 20 -6.98 10.52 8.06
C HIS A 20 -7.19 9.25 8.89
N ASN A 21 -7.79 9.36 10.06
CA ASN A 21 -7.99 8.29 11.05
C ASN A 21 -6.69 7.55 11.47
N VAL A 22 -5.57 8.22 11.39
CA VAL A 22 -4.25 7.67 11.76
C VAL A 22 -3.40 8.70 12.48
N LYS A 23 -2.57 8.22 13.39
CA LYS A 23 -1.44 8.95 13.96
C LYS A 23 -0.19 8.69 13.11
N VAL A 24 0.58 9.75 12.82
CA VAL A 24 1.78 9.72 11.99
C VAL A 24 2.98 10.19 12.79
N GLU A 25 4.06 9.46 12.78
CA GLU A 25 5.29 9.77 13.49
C GLU A 25 6.50 9.51 12.60
N GLN A 26 7.55 10.32 12.74
CA GLN A 26 8.86 10.04 12.14
C GLN A 26 9.69 9.22 13.13
N VAL A 27 10.19 8.09 12.70
CA VAL A 27 10.94 7.14 13.54
C VAL A 27 12.16 6.59 12.81
N GLU A 28 13.04 5.95 13.55
CA GLU A 28 14.00 4.99 13.00
C GLU A 28 13.44 3.58 13.20
N TYR A 29 13.34 2.80 12.13
CA TYR A 29 12.88 1.42 12.19
C TYR A 29 13.80 0.52 11.37
N LYS A 30 14.38 -0.49 12.04
CA LYS A 30 15.30 -1.47 11.43
C LYS A 30 16.35 -0.80 10.51
N GLY A 31 17.03 0.23 11.05
CA GLY A 31 18.14 0.91 10.38
C GLY A 31 17.74 1.91 9.28
N LYS A 32 16.45 2.26 9.16
CA LYS A 32 15.97 3.26 8.20
C LYS A 32 15.14 4.34 8.86
N ARG A 33 15.28 5.58 8.38
CA ARG A 33 14.30 6.64 8.66
C ARG A 33 12.99 6.26 8.00
N ALA A 34 11.92 6.30 8.78
CA ALA A 34 10.60 5.86 8.35
C ALA A 34 9.50 6.78 8.86
N ILE A 35 8.40 6.80 8.15
CA ILE A 35 7.11 7.27 8.64
C ILE A 35 6.40 6.06 9.26
N LYS A 36 6.11 6.13 10.55
CA LYS A 36 5.27 5.20 11.26
C LYS A 36 3.83 5.69 11.22
N ILE A 37 2.90 4.79 10.91
CA ILE A 37 1.46 5.06 10.90
C ILE A 37 0.77 4.00 11.75
N VAL A 38 -0.11 4.46 12.65
CA VAL A 38 -1.00 3.60 13.44
C VAL A 38 -2.43 4.14 13.38
N GLN A 39 -3.40 3.26 13.48
CA GLN A 39 -4.81 3.67 13.52
C GLN A 39 -5.09 4.53 14.76
N GLU A 40 -5.83 5.63 14.60
CA GLU A 40 -6.30 6.49 15.66
C GLU A 40 -7.84 6.43 15.72
N GLY A 41 -8.37 5.98 16.86
CA GLY A 41 -9.81 5.82 17.04
C GLY A 41 -10.43 4.64 16.29
N LEU A 42 -11.76 4.70 16.15
CA LEU A 42 -12.55 3.74 15.38
C LEU A 42 -12.75 4.30 13.97
N ALA A 43 -12.21 3.64 12.97
CA ALA A 43 -12.38 4.02 11.58
C ALA A 43 -12.97 2.87 10.76
N PRO A 44 -13.85 3.17 9.80
CA PRO A 44 -14.33 2.19 8.84
C PRO A 44 -13.18 1.49 8.11
N ASN A 45 -13.40 0.27 7.65
CA ASN A 45 -12.43 -0.44 6.83
C ASN A 45 -12.08 0.37 5.57
N GLY A 46 -10.79 0.56 5.35
CA GLY A 46 -10.28 1.27 4.19
C GLY A 46 -9.92 2.74 4.42
N GLU A 47 -10.36 3.36 5.50
CA GLU A 47 -10.18 4.81 5.72
C GLU A 47 -9.03 5.18 6.68
N ASN A 48 -8.01 4.34 6.80
CA ASN A 48 -6.83 4.60 7.64
C ASN A 48 -5.63 4.92 6.75
N TYR A 49 -5.37 6.20 6.50
CA TYR A 49 -4.29 6.61 5.59
C TYR A 49 -3.72 8.00 5.90
N ALA A 50 -2.56 8.29 5.36
CA ALA A 50 -1.95 9.62 5.38
C ALA A 50 -1.70 10.08 3.94
N ILE A 51 -2.42 11.13 3.49
CA ILE A 51 -2.30 11.68 2.14
C ILE A 51 -0.98 12.44 2.02
N ILE A 52 -0.26 12.23 0.94
CA ILE A 52 0.94 12.99 0.58
C ILE A 52 0.50 14.29 -0.06
N LYS A 53 0.77 15.41 0.60
CA LYS A 53 0.36 16.74 0.16
C LYS A 53 0.90 17.07 -1.22
N GLY A 54 0.06 17.69 -2.04
CA GLY A 54 0.44 18.16 -3.37
C GLY A 54 0.56 17.08 -4.44
N THR A 55 0.20 15.82 -4.13
CA THR A 55 0.19 14.77 -5.15
C THR A 55 -1.09 14.83 -5.99
N THR A 56 -0.91 14.65 -7.30
CA THR A 56 -1.98 14.41 -8.27
C THR A 56 -1.47 13.33 -9.22
N PHE A 57 -1.87 12.10 -9.00
CA PHE A 57 -1.40 10.92 -9.72
C PHE A 57 -2.53 10.36 -10.61
N ASN A 58 -2.23 10.13 -11.88
CA ASN A 58 -3.11 9.43 -12.82
C ASN A 58 -2.45 8.13 -13.27
N ASN A 59 -1.38 8.21 -14.05
CA ASN A 59 -0.62 7.09 -14.60
C ASN A 59 0.85 7.21 -14.21
N GLY A 60 1.55 6.08 -14.10
CA GLY A 60 2.97 6.08 -13.76
C GLY A 60 3.35 4.98 -12.78
N GLU A 61 4.29 5.29 -11.92
CA GLU A 61 4.87 4.35 -10.97
C GLU A 61 4.92 4.94 -9.56
N ILE A 62 4.57 4.12 -8.57
CA ILE A 62 4.76 4.43 -7.15
C ILE A 62 5.62 3.33 -6.55
N GLU A 63 6.76 3.70 -5.95
CA GLU A 63 7.69 2.79 -5.30
C GLU A 63 7.92 3.20 -3.85
N VAL A 64 7.97 2.23 -2.94
CA VAL A 64 8.18 2.46 -1.51
C VAL A 64 8.74 1.19 -0.85
N GLU A 65 9.50 1.33 0.20
CA GLU A 65 9.75 0.25 1.14
C GLU A 65 8.76 0.34 2.29
N LEU A 66 8.08 -0.75 2.58
CA LEU A 66 7.07 -0.80 3.64
C LEU A 66 7.24 -2.03 4.52
N ALA A 67 6.84 -1.90 5.79
CA ALA A 67 6.88 -2.99 6.76
C ALA A 67 5.62 -2.91 7.64
N GLY A 68 4.78 -3.94 7.60
CA GLY A 68 3.53 -4.03 8.34
C GLY A 68 3.58 -5.12 9.40
N GLN A 69 3.05 -4.82 10.57
CA GLN A 69 2.92 -5.76 11.68
C GLN A 69 1.69 -5.46 12.54
N PRO A 70 1.25 -6.40 13.39
CA PRO A 70 0.20 -6.12 14.37
C PRO A 70 0.58 -4.94 15.29
N GLY A 71 -0.38 -4.07 15.57
CA GLY A 71 -0.20 -2.87 16.42
C GLY A 71 -0.14 -3.15 17.93
N GLY A 72 0.06 -4.39 18.35
CA GLY A 72 0.12 -4.77 19.76
C GLY A 72 -1.24 -4.83 20.49
N GLY A 73 -1.26 -5.28 21.73
CA GLY A 73 -2.46 -5.41 22.54
C GLY A 73 -3.53 -6.30 21.88
N ASN A 74 -4.76 -5.82 21.79
CA ASN A 74 -5.89 -6.52 21.18
C ASN A 74 -5.75 -6.72 19.66
N ASN A 75 -4.72 -6.14 19.04
CA ASN A 75 -4.47 -6.22 17.59
C ASN A 75 -3.49 -7.33 17.19
N ALA A 76 -3.06 -8.19 18.12
CA ALA A 76 -2.07 -9.25 17.87
C ALA A 76 -2.45 -10.21 16.73
N GLY A 77 -3.74 -10.34 16.40
CA GLY A 77 -4.25 -11.13 15.28
C GLY A 77 -4.29 -10.42 13.94
N SER A 78 -3.93 -9.13 13.86
CA SER A 78 -3.93 -8.39 12.60
C SER A 78 -2.91 -9.00 11.61
N PRO A 79 -3.26 -9.17 10.33
CA PRO A 79 -2.31 -9.60 9.30
C PRO A 79 -1.22 -8.57 8.98
N GLY A 80 -1.22 -7.38 9.60
CA GLY A 80 -0.27 -6.32 9.30
C GLY A 80 -0.53 -5.64 7.96
N PHE A 81 -1.80 -5.39 7.64
CA PHE A 81 -2.24 -4.80 6.37
C PHE A 81 -1.54 -3.49 6.04
N ILE A 82 -0.79 -3.42 4.95
CA ILE A 82 -0.03 -2.24 4.57
C ILE A 82 0.04 -2.08 3.05
N GLY A 83 -0.07 -0.85 2.55
CA GLY A 83 -0.02 -0.60 1.12
C GLY A 83 -0.11 0.87 0.76
N ILE A 84 -0.48 1.13 -0.48
CA ILE A 84 -0.65 2.47 -1.04
C ILE A 84 -2.07 2.63 -1.55
N ALA A 85 -2.71 3.74 -1.17
CA ALA A 85 -3.92 4.24 -1.82
C ALA A 85 -3.53 5.31 -2.85
N PHE A 86 -4.19 5.31 -3.99
CA PHE A 86 -3.90 6.22 -5.09
C PHE A 86 -5.18 6.69 -5.79
N ARG A 87 -5.09 7.78 -6.55
CA ARG A 87 -6.22 8.43 -7.20
C ARG A 87 -7.31 8.84 -6.20
N ILE A 88 -6.90 9.31 -5.02
CA ILE A 88 -7.83 9.72 -3.96
C ILE A 88 -8.54 11.00 -4.40
N ARG A 89 -9.86 10.94 -4.50
CA ARG A 89 -10.74 12.05 -4.87
C ARG A 89 -12.14 11.84 -4.32
N ASP A 90 -12.72 12.86 -3.72
CA ASP A 90 -14.11 12.87 -3.23
C ASP A 90 -14.46 11.67 -2.34
N GLY A 91 -13.54 11.28 -1.45
CA GLY A 91 -13.68 10.11 -0.56
C GLY A 91 -13.56 8.75 -1.24
N GLN A 92 -13.25 8.70 -2.53
CA GLN A 92 -13.03 7.47 -3.30
C GLN A 92 -11.54 7.27 -3.58
N PHE A 93 -11.07 6.02 -3.63
CA PHE A 93 -9.69 5.69 -3.98
C PHE A 93 -9.52 4.22 -4.36
N GLU A 94 -8.50 3.96 -5.18
CA GLU A 94 -7.97 2.64 -5.46
C GLU A 94 -6.86 2.32 -4.46
N TYR A 95 -6.72 1.05 -4.03
CA TYR A 95 -5.60 0.66 -3.20
C TYR A 95 -5.15 -0.77 -3.42
N ILE A 96 -3.85 -0.97 -3.33
CA ILE A 96 -3.23 -2.29 -3.37
C ILE A 96 -2.45 -2.45 -2.06
N TYR A 97 -2.62 -3.59 -1.39
CA TYR A 97 -2.01 -3.82 -0.10
C TYR A 97 -1.51 -5.25 0.09
N LEU A 98 -0.62 -5.39 1.03
CA LEU A 98 -0.03 -6.64 1.47
C LEU A 98 -0.63 -7.08 2.80
N ARG A 99 -0.62 -8.39 3.04
CA ARG A 99 -0.94 -9.05 4.31
C ARG A 99 0.28 -9.85 4.78
N PRO A 100 1.28 -9.23 5.42
CA PRO A 100 2.53 -9.89 5.78
C PRO A 100 2.37 -11.21 6.55
N ALA A 101 1.40 -11.31 7.49
CA ALA A 101 1.15 -12.57 8.21
C ALA A 101 0.66 -13.72 7.32
N ASN A 102 0.17 -13.43 6.12
CA ASN A 102 -0.32 -14.46 5.20
C ASN A 102 0.81 -15.05 4.35
N GLY A 103 1.90 -14.30 4.10
CA GLY A 103 2.97 -14.74 3.19
C GLY A 103 3.62 -16.07 3.58
N ARG A 104 3.68 -16.37 4.88
CA ARG A 104 4.25 -17.62 5.43
C ARG A 104 3.25 -18.39 6.31
N ALA A 105 1.95 -18.16 6.14
CA ALA A 105 0.94 -18.90 6.87
C ALA A 105 0.99 -20.40 6.52
N ASP A 106 0.71 -21.25 7.50
CA ASP A 106 0.57 -22.71 7.29
C ASP A 106 -0.87 -23.07 6.87
N ASP A 107 -1.39 -22.30 5.91
CA ASP A 107 -2.69 -22.46 5.28
C ASP A 107 -2.60 -21.91 3.86
N GLN A 108 -2.81 -22.75 2.86
CA GLN A 108 -2.59 -22.39 1.47
C GLN A 108 -3.56 -21.29 0.99
N VAL A 109 -4.79 -21.28 1.44
CA VAL A 109 -5.77 -20.24 1.07
C VAL A 109 -5.36 -18.90 1.62
N ARG A 110 -4.92 -18.84 2.89
CA ARG A 110 -4.36 -17.61 3.46
C ARG A 110 -3.12 -17.13 2.70
N ARG A 111 -2.21 -18.05 2.33
CA ARG A 111 -1.01 -17.70 1.55
C ARG A 111 -1.38 -17.06 0.21
N ASN A 112 -2.35 -17.62 -0.49
CA ASN A 112 -2.81 -17.09 -1.77
C ASN A 112 -3.37 -15.66 -1.64
N HIS A 113 -3.80 -15.28 -0.45
CA HIS A 113 -4.30 -13.95 -0.14
C HIS A 113 -3.24 -13.02 0.50
N SER A 114 -1.97 -13.11 0.11
CA SER A 114 -0.89 -12.25 0.63
C SER A 114 -0.95 -10.84 0.07
N THR A 115 -1.49 -10.66 -1.14
CA THR A 115 -1.70 -9.36 -1.79
C THR A 115 -3.17 -9.17 -2.11
N GLN A 116 -3.61 -7.92 -2.18
CA GLN A 116 -5.00 -7.58 -2.51
C GLN A 116 -5.09 -6.23 -3.19
N TYR A 117 -5.92 -6.17 -4.25
CA TYR A 117 -6.48 -4.93 -4.77
C TYR A 117 -7.90 -4.73 -4.26
N SER A 118 -8.25 -3.48 -3.97
CA SER A 118 -9.60 -3.03 -3.62
C SER A 118 -9.83 -1.59 -4.08
N ALA A 119 -11.10 -1.14 -4.10
CA ALA A 119 -11.47 0.24 -4.35
C ALA A 119 -12.52 0.69 -3.33
N HIS A 120 -12.26 1.82 -2.69
CA HIS A 120 -13.16 2.39 -1.68
C HIS A 120 -14.19 3.31 -2.36
N PRO A 121 -15.48 3.30 -1.94
CA PRO A 121 -16.03 2.49 -0.83
C PRO A 121 -16.63 1.15 -1.28
N ASN A 122 -16.86 0.91 -2.58
CA ASN A 122 -17.82 -0.09 -3.05
C ASN A 122 -17.20 -1.42 -3.49
N PHE A 123 -15.88 -1.54 -3.52
CA PHE A 123 -15.20 -2.76 -3.96
C PHE A 123 -14.17 -3.24 -2.92
N SER A 124 -14.67 -3.68 -1.77
CA SER A 124 -13.87 -4.30 -0.71
C SER A 124 -13.41 -5.71 -1.08
N PHE A 125 -12.50 -6.29 -0.29
CA PHE A 125 -12.08 -7.68 -0.45
C PHE A 125 -13.25 -8.68 -0.39
N ALA A 126 -14.28 -8.40 0.44
CA ALA A 126 -15.46 -9.26 0.54
C ALA A 126 -16.28 -9.23 -0.76
N VAL A 127 -16.44 -8.05 -1.36
CA VAL A 127 -17.12 -7.88 -2.64
C VAL A 127 -16.33 -8.55 -3.77
N SER A 128 -15.01 -8.34 -3.82
CA SER A 128 -14.16 -8.94 -4.85
C SER A 128 -14.18 -10.47 -4.81
N ARG A 129 -14.12 -11.07 -3.63
CA ARG A 129 -14.21 -12.53 -3.45
C ARG A 129 -15.55 -13.09 -3.85
N ALA A 130 -16.66 -12.37 -3.57
CA ALA A 130 -18.00 -12.82 -3.97
C ALA A 130 -18.22 -12.72 -5.49
N GLN A 131 -17.69 -11.68 -6.14
CA GLN A 131 -17.96 -11.41 -7.56
C GLN A 131 -16.95 -12.05 -8.51
N ALA A 132 -15.69 -12.14 -8.11
CA ALA A 132 -14.59 -12.64 -8.93
C ALA A 132 -13.50 -13.27 -8.02
N PRO A 133 -13.74 -14.48 -7.49
CA PRO A 133 -12.81 -15.17 -6.58
C PRO A 133 -11.40 -15.19 -7.16
N GLU A 134 -10.39 -14.93 -6.33
CA GLU A 134 -8.95 -14.98 -6.62
C GLU A 134 -8.44 -13.99 -7.68
N LYS A 135 -9.32 -13.27 -8.39
CA LYS A 135 -8.92 -12.35 -9.48
C LYS A 135 -8.08 -11.17 -9.00
N TYR A 136 -8.31 -10.70 -7.77
CA TYR A 136 -7.71 -9.48 -7.22
C TYR A 136 -6.81 -9.75 -6.01
N GLU A 137 -6.41 -11.00 -5.85
CA GLU A 137 -5.52 -11.49 -4.81
C GLU A 137 -4.43 -12.37 -5.41
N SER A 138 -3.29 -12.48 -4.76
CA SER A 138 -2.23 -13.41 -5.18
C SER A 138 -1.28 -13.70 -4.03
N TYR A 139 -0.45 -14.73 -4.22
CA TYR A 139 0.63 -15.07 -3.32
C TYR A 139 1.88 -14.26 -3.59
N VAL A 140 2.54 -13.84 -2.51
CA VAL A 140 3.95 -13.44 -2.48
C VAL A 140 4.52 -13.77 -1.11
N ASP A 141 5.80 -14.16 -1.03
CA ASP A 141 6.46 -14.39 0.25
C ASP A 141 6.61 -13.08 1.01
N LEU A 142 6.10 -13.02 2.23
CA LEU A 142 6.12 -11.85 3.11
C LEU A 142 6.43 -12.28 4.53
N GLU A 143 7.04 -11.38 5.30
CA GLU A 143 7.33 -11.56 6.71
C GLU A 143 6.87 -10.34 7.52
N LEU A 144 6.24 -10.59 8.68
CA LEU A 144 5.79 -9.54 9.58
C LEU A 144 6.93 -8.60 9.98
N GLY A 145 6.71 -7.31 9.81
CA GLY A 145 7.64 -6.26 10.19
C GLY A 145 8.96 -6.26 9.41
N ALA A 146 9.13 -7.07 8.37
CA ALA A 146 10.28 -7.00 7.49
C ALA A 146 10.09 -5.93 6.42
N TRP A 147 11.18 -5.22 6.08
CA TRP A 147 11.16 -4.29 4.96
C TRP A 147 10.89 -5.04 3.66
N THR A 148 9.85 -4.61 2.97
CA THR A 148 9.42 -5.15 1.68
C THR A 148 9.48 -4.05 0.63
N ARG A 149 10.26 -4.24 -0.42
CA ARG A 149 10.24 -3.35 -1.58
C ARG A 149 8.94 -3.57 -2.34
N TYR A 150 8.15 -2.50 -2.45
CA TYR A 150 6.82 -2.48 -3.04
C TYR A 150 6.80 -1.46 -4.19
N ARG A 151 6.31 -1.87 -5.34
CA ARG A 151 6.19 -1.01 -6.51
C ARG A 151 4.90 -1.32 -7.25
N ILE A 152 4.11 -0.30 -7.56
CA ILE A 152 2.96 -0.39 -8.45
C ILE A 152 3.21 0.42 -9.71
N THR A 153 2.73 -0.08 -10.84
CA THR A 153 2.60 0.68 -12.09
C THR A 153 1.13 0.81 -12.44
N VAL A 154 0.71 1.97 -12.93
CA VAL A 154 -0.68 2.27 -13.29
C VAL A 154 -0.71 2.86 -14.70
N GLU A 155 -1.58 2.31 -15.55
CA GLU A 155 -1.81 2.78 -16.92
C GLU A 155 -3.30 2.65 -17.26
N GLY A 156 -4.00 3.78 -17.43
CA GLY A 156 -5.44 3.80 -17.65
C GLY A 156 -6.19 3.06 -16.54
N THR A 157 -6.87 2.00 -16.89
CA THR A 157 -7.62 1.14 -15.96
C THR A 157 -6.83 -0.10 -15.51
N LYS A 158 -5.51 -0.12 -15.69
CA LYS A 158 -4.67 -1.28 -15.37
C LYS A 158 -3.68 -0.93 -14.26
N ALA A 159 -3.45 -1.87 -13.35
CA ALA A 159 -2.37 -1.78 -12.36
C ALA A 159 -1.58 -3.09 -12.27
N ARG A 160 -0.31 -3.00 -11.88
CA ARG A 160 0.59 -4.13 -11.66
C ARG A 160 1.34 -3.91 -10.35
N LEU A 161 1.33 -4.91 -9.48
CA LEU A 161 2.13 -4.91 -8.26
C LEU A 161 3.39 -5.75 -8.46
N TYR A 162 4.52 -5.19 -8.05
CA TYR A 162 5.81 -5.87 -7.99
C TYR A 162 6.32 -5.81 -6.55
N VAL A 163 6.83 -6.92 -6.05
CA VAL A 163 7.33 -7.04 -4.68
C VAL A 163 8.77 -7.59 -4.73
N HIS A 164 9.59 -7.20 -3.76
CA HIS A 164 10.99 -7.63 -3.62
C HIS A 164 11.88 -7.30 -4.84
N GLY A 165 11.52 -6.32 -5.66
CA GLY A 165 12.27 -5.98 -6.87
C GLY A 165 12.13 -6.97 -8.01
N ALA A 166 11.13 -7.85 -7.97
CA ALA A 166 10.86 -8.82 -9.03
C ALA A 166 10.60 -8.13 -10.38
N ALA A 167 11.08 -8.74 -11.46
CA ALA A 167 10.85 -8.27 -12.83
C ALA A 167 9.42 -8.54 -13.32
N GLN A 168 8.76 -9.57 -12.77
CA GLN A 168 7.38 -9.91 -13.09
C GLN A 168 6.44 -9.46 -11.98
N PRO A 169 5.22 -8.97 -12.30
CA PRO A 169 4.25 -8.59 -11.31
C PRO A 169 3.70 -9.82 -10.57
N CYS A 170 3.52 -9.70 -9.27
CA CYS A 170 2.83 -10.73 -8.47
C CYS A 170 1.30 -10.55 -8.45
N LEU A 171 0.79 -9.33 -8.73
CA LEU A 171 -0.65 -9.08 -8.87
C LEU A 171 -0.90 -8.27 -10.14
N ILE A 172 -1.91 -8.69 -10.92
CA ILE A 172 -2.31 -8.06 -12.18
C ILE A 172 -3.77 -7.65 -12.07
N VAL A 173 -4.04 -6.35 -12.14
CA VAL A 173 -5.38 -5.75 -12.20
C VAL A 173 -5.56 -5.12 -13.58
N ASN A 174 -6.56 -5.58 -14.34
CA ASN A 174 -6.83 -5.08 -15.70
C ASN A 174 -8.05 -4.17 -15.77
N ASP A 175 -8.75 -3.98 -14.65
CA ASP A 175 -10.04 -3.30 -14.57
C ASP A 175 -10.18 -2.58 -13.22
N LEU A 176 -9.37 -1.54 -13.02
CA LEU A 176 -9.51 -0.63 -11.88
C LEU A 176 -10.93 -0.12 -11.78
N LYS A 177 -11.53 -0.19 -10.59
CA LYS A 177 -12.98 -0.03 -10.41
C LYS A 177 -13.48 1.41 -10.47
N LEU A 178 -12.59 2.37 -10.25
CA LEU A 178 -12.91 3.80 -10.35
C LEU A 178 -12.52 4.40 -11.71
N GLY A 179 -12.15 3.54 -12.67
CA GLY A 179 -11.83 3.94 -14.04
C GLY A 179 -10.48 4.65 -14.17
N ASP A 180 -10.29 5.31 -15.31
CA ASP A 180 -9.12 6.18 -15.54
C ASP A 180 -9.39 7.56 -14.93
N SER A 181 -8.77 7.82 -13.79
CA SER A 181 -8.98 9.02 -12.99
C SER A 181 -7.67 9.51 -12.39
N SER A 182 -7.66 10.72 -11.83
CA SER A 182 -6.53 11.30 -11.13
C SER A 182 -6.91 11.72 -9.72
N GLY A 183 -5.93 11.72 -8.81
CA GLY A 183 -6.14 12.14 -7.43
C GLY A 183 -4.91 11.95 -6.56
N GLY A 184 -5.05 12.16 -5.26
CA GLY A 184 -3.97 12.05 -4.29
C GLY A 184 -3.39 10.64 -4.16
N VAL A 185 -2.20 10.57 -3.57
CA VAL A 185 -1.55 9.32 -3.15
C VAL A 185 -1.45 9.32 -1.63
N ALA A 186 -1.64 8.17 -0.99
CA ALA A 186 -1.53 8.04 0.45
C ALA A 186 -0.83 6.75 0.89
N LEU A 187 -0.16 6.84 2.02
CA LEU A 187 0.30 5.69 2.80
C LEU A 187 -0.91 5.09 3.51
N TRP A 188 -1.19 3.82 3.28
CA TRP A 188 -2.41 3.16 3.76
C TRP A 188 -2.09 1.98 4.69
N ILE A 189 -2.88 1.84 5.76
CA ILE A 189 -2.87 0.68 6.66
C ILE A 189 -4.29 0.15 6.89
N GLY A 190 -4.41 -1.14 7.10
CA GLY A 190 -5.66 -1.73 7.55
C GLY A 190 -5.80 -1.75 9.07
N PRO A 191 -6.98 -2.18 9.56
CA PRO A 191 -7.27 -2.20 10.99
C PRO A 191 -6.26 -3.00 11.80
N GLY A 192 -5.90 -2.47 12.98
CA GLY A 192 -5.00 -3.13 13.92
C GLY A 192 -3.55 -3.24 13.47
N THR A 193 -3.15 -2.48 12.46
CA THR A 193 -1.78 -2.49 11.91
C THR A 193 -0.95 -1.35 12.46
N GLU A 194 0.31 -1.65 12.73
CA GLU A 194 1.41 -0.71 12.82
C GLU A 194 2.22 -0.80 11.53
N GLY A 195 2.24 0.29 10.76
CA GLY A 195 2.89 0.36 9.44
C GLY A 195 4.06 1.32 9.42
N TYR A 196 5.13 0.94 8.70
CA TYR A 196 6.34 1.75 8.49
C TYR A 196 6.58 1.91 7.00
N PHE A 197 6.93 3.13 6.57
CA PHE A 197 7.17 3.48 5.18
C PHE A 197 8.46 4.27 5.04
N SER A 198 9.27 3.94 4.02
CA SER A 198 10.54 4.59 3.74
C SER A 198 10.78 4.71 2.24
N GLY A 199 11.43 5.78 1.80
CA GLY A 199 11.91 5.91 0.42
C GLY A 199 10.82 5.99 -0.64
N LEU A 200 9.62 6.54 -0.34
CA LEU A 200 8.56 6.71 -1.31
C LEU A 200 9.00 7.56 -2.50
N GLN A 201 8.72 7.07 -3.68
CA GLN A 201 8.91 7.78 -4.95
C GLN A 201 7.63 7.66 -5.79
N ILE A 202 7.20 8.77 -6.35
CA ILE A 202 6.08 8.85 -7.29
C ILE A 202 6.63 9.40 -8.60
N ARG A 203 6.40 8.70 -9.69
CA ARG A 203 6.84 9.07 -11.04
C ARG A 203 5.64 9.03 -11.96
N ASP A 204 5.20 10.18 -12.44
CA ASP A 204 4.14 10.26 -13.45
C ASP A 204 4.64 9.71 -14.78
N ALA A 205 3.73 9.05 -15.52
CA ALA A 205 4.00 8.68 -16.91
C ALA A 205 4.17 9.95 -17.74
N LYS A 206 5.17 9.94 -18.64
CA LYS A 206 5.43 11.04 -19.57
C LYS A 206 4.42 11.04 -20.72
#